data_95822407e2ffd4af93724cb927237060
#
_entry.id   95822407e2ffd4af93724cb927237060
#
_cell.length_a   1.000
_cell.length_b   1.000
_cell.length_c   1.000
_cell.angle_alpha   90.00
_cell.angle_beta   90.00
_cell.angle_gamma   90.00
#
_symmetry.space_group_name_H-M   'P 1'
#
loop_
_entity.id
_entity.type
_entity.pdbx_description
1 polymer ?
#
loop_
_entity_poly.entity_id
_entity_poly.type
_entity_poly.pdbx_seq_one_letter_code
_entity_poly.pdbx_strand_id
1 'polypeptide(L)'
;GIRVEQPLYMGGKIRAAYRMSVLGKEMAEMNEALTATEVILKTDKAYALVVKAQEMKKVADKYNAVLRELLSNVESAYKHGLKPQNDVLKVQVKLNESELSIRKAENALRLATMNLCHLIGKPLVSDIRISGNYPAVEKGMDVQVSDISARPEYAILDKQVEIAGQQVRLNRSELLPKVGIMGSYDYVHGFELND
;
A
#
# COMPACT_ATOMS: atom_id res chain seq x y z
N GLY A 1 1.71 -52.91 -8.45
CA GLY A 1 1.07 -53.10 -7.15
C GLY A 1 0.23 -51.92 -6.70
N ILE A 2 -0.77 -52.16 -5.92
CA ILE A 2 -1.57 -51.11 -5.24
C ILE A 2 -1.22 -51.18 -3.76
N ARG A 3 -0.88 -50.01 -3.17
CA ARG A 3 -0.57 -49.88 -1.76
C ARG A 3 -1.55 -48.88 -1.14
N VAL A 4 -2.21 -49.28 -0.07
CA VAL A 4 -3.09 -48.41 0.74
C VAL A 4 -2.50 -48.31 2.14
N GLU A 5 -2.30 -47.09 2.61
CA GLU A 5 -1.79 -46.80 3.94
C GLU A 5 -2.75 -45.84 4.65
N GLN A 6 -3.28 -46.26 5.78
CA GLN A 6 -4.22 -45.46 6.57
C GLN A 6 -3.66 -45.27 7.98
N PRO A 7 -3.25 -44.06 8.37
CA PRO A 7 -2.86 -43.75 9.75
C PRO A 7 -4.12 -43.75 10.64
N LEU A 8 -4.11 -44.53 11.71
CA LEU A 8 -5.18 -44.58 12.71
C LEU A 8 -4.90 -43.64 13.88
N TYR A 9 -3.63 -43.57 14.31
CA TYR A 9 -3.19 -42.72 15.38
C TYR A 9 -1.77 -42.18 15.11
N MET A 10 -1.61 -40.87 15.20
CA MET A 10 -0.36 -40.15 14.90
C MET A 10 0.03 -39.22 16.06
N GLY A 11 -0.24 -39.60 17.32
CA GLY A 11 0.11 -38.75 18.47
C GLY A 11 -0.57 -37.39 18.52
N GLY A 12 -1.69 -37.21 17.79
CA GLY A 12 -2.37 -35.91 17.67
C GLY A 12 -1.82 -34.99 16.56
N LYS A 13 -0.82 -35.44 15.79
CA LYS A 13 -0.17 -34.67 14.71
C LYS A 13 -1.18 -34.11 13.71
N ILE A 14 -2.08 -34.98 13.20
CA ILE A 14 -3.07 -34.59 12.20
C ILE A 14 -4.01 -33.50 12.72
N ARG A 15 -4.47 -33.64 13.98
CA ARG A 15 -5.34 -32.65 14.63
C ARG A 15 -4.65 -31.31 14.84
N ALA A 16 -3.40 -31.33 15.28
CA ALA A 16 -2.59 -30.10 15.47
C ALA A 16 -2.34 -29.39 14.12
N ALA A 17 -1.96 -30.14 13.08
CA ALA A 17 -1.76 -29.61 11.74
C ALA A 17 -3.05 -29.02 11.16
N TYR A 18 -4.18 -29.71 11.29
CA TYR A 18 -5.48 -29.20 10.87
C TYR A 18 -5.82 -27.87 11.59
N ARG A 19 -5.63 -27.82 12.94
CA ARG A 19 -5.90 -26.59 13.70
C ARG A 19 -4.99 -25.45 13.27
N MET A 20 -3.72 -25.72 12.97
CA MET A 20 -2.79 -24.71 12.42
C MET A 20 -3.28 -24.18 11.06
N SER A 21 -3.79 -25.05 10.19
CA SER A 21 -4.33 -24.61 8.89
C SER A 21 -5.58 -23.73 9.05
N VAL A 22 -6.47 -24.06 9.98
CA VAL A 22 -7.66 -23.24 10.29
C VAL A 22 -7.23 -21.86 10.81
N LEU A 23 -6.30 -21.82 11.76
CA LEU A 23 -5.76 -20.55 12.29
C LEU A 23 -5.05 -19.74 11.21
N GLY A 24 -4.32 -20.41 10.31
CA GLY A 24 -3.68 -19.78 9.15
C GLY A 24 -4.69 -19.14 8.20
N LYS A 25 -5.83 -19.81 7.97
CA LYS A 25 -6.93 -19.23 7.18
C LYS A 25 -7.51 -18.00 7.88
N GLU A 26 -7.83 -18.08 9.18
CA GLU A 26 -8.35 -16.95 9.96
C GLU A 26 -7.39 -15.75 9.91
N MET A 27 -6.08 -15.98 10.03
CA MET A 27 -5.06 -14.93 9.87
C MET A 27 -5.05 -14.32 8.47
N ALA A 28 -5.19 -15.12 7.41
CA ALA A 28 -5.22 -14.65 6.04
C ALA A 28 -6.44 -13.72 5.80
N GLU A 29 -7.60 -14.06 6.34
CA GLU A 29 -8.82 -13.24 6.29
C GLU A 29 -8.63 -11.90 7.03
N MET A 30 -7.96 -11.91 8.20
CA MET A 30 -7.63 -10.68 8.93
C MET A 30 -6.61 -9.81 8.17
N ASN A 31 -5.61 -10.42 7.55
CA ASN A 31 -4.63 -9.72 6.70
C ASN A 31 -5.27 -9.11 5.46
N GLU A 32 -6.26 -9.76 4.85
CA GLU A 32 -7.04 -9.20 3.74
C GLU A 32 -7.74 -7.91 4.18
N ALA A 33 -8.45 -7.92 5.30
CA ALA A 33 -9.14 -6.76 5.85
C ALA A 33 -8.15 -5.61 6.18
N LEU A 34 -7.00 -5.94 6.75
CA LEU A 34 -5.93 -4.98 7.04
C LEU A 34 -5.39 -4.36 5.75
N THR A 35 -5.09 -5.20 4.76
CA THR A 35 -4.60 -4.75 3.44
C THR A 35 -5.61 -3.84 2.74
N ALA A 36 -6.90 -4.19 2.80
CA ALA A 36 -7.96 -3.34 2.24
C ALA A 36 -7.97 -1.94 2.89
N THR A 37 -7.86 -1.88 4.21
CA THR A 37 -7.78 -0.62 4.97
C THR A 37 -6.54 0.19 4.59
N GLU A 38 -5.39 -0.46 4.44
CA GLU A 38 -4.15 0.20 3.99
C GLU A 38 -4.27 0.76 2.57
N VAL A 39 -4.90 0.02 1.65
CA VAL A 39 -5.11 0.49 0.27
C VAL A 39 -6.01 1.71 0.26
N ILE A 40 -7.09 1.73 1.04
CA ILE A 40 -7.97 2.89 1.18
C ILE A 40 -7.16 4.09 1.69
N LEU A 41 -6.42 3.93 2.79
CA LEU A 41 -5.60 5.01 3.34
C LEU A 41 -4.54 5.54 2.37
N LYS A 42 -3.88 4.64 1.61
CA LYS A 42 -2.90 5.03 0.58
C LYS A 42 -3.56 5.82 -0.55
N THR A 43 -4.76 5.40 -0.96
CA THR A 43 -5.54 6.07 -2.02
C THR A 43 -6.00 7.46 -1.56
N ASP A 44 -6.50 7.60 -0.34
CA ASP A 44 -6.90 8.89 0.24
C ASP A 44 -5.72 9.86 0.34
N LYS A 45 -4.57 9.37 0.80
CA LYS A 45 -3.33 10.17 0.83
C LYS A 45 -2.88 10.61 -0.58
N ALA A 46 -2.98 9.71 -1.55
CA ALA A 46 -2.63 10.05 -2.93
C ALA A 46 -3.60 11.07 -3.53
N TYR A 47 -4.90 10.95 -3.24
CA TYR A 47 -5.90 11.93 -3.65
C TYR A 47 -5.62 13.32 -3.04
N ALA A 48 -5.37 13.37 -1.73
CA ALA A 48 -5.01 14.61 -1.04
C ALA A 48 -3.74 15.26 -1.63
N LEU A 49 -2.75 14.44 -2.01
CA LEU A 49 -1.53 14.92 -2.66
C LEU A 49 -1.80 15.56 -4.02
N VAL A 50 -2.72 14.99 -4.81
CA VAL A 50 -3.10 15.59 -6.11
C VAL A 50 -3.82 16.92 -5.90
N VAL A 51 -4.78 17.01 -4.95
CA VAL A 51 -5.46 18.26 -4.61
C VAL A 51 -4.45 19.33 -4.18
N LYS A 52 -3.51 18.95 -3.29
CA LYS A 52 -2.42 19.85 -2.87
C LYS A 52 -1.58 20.33 -4.06
N ALA A 53 -1.20 19.44 -4.98
CA ALA A 53 -0.40 19.81 -6.14
C ALA A 53 -1.16 20.74 -7.09
N GLN A 54 -2.47 20.55 -7.27
CA GLN A 54 -3.33 21.45 -8.04
C GLN A 54 -3.36 22.86 -7.44
N GLU A 55 -3.53 22.97 -6.12
CA GLU A 55 -3.54 24.27 -5.45
C GLU A 55 -2.15 24.96 -5.51
N MET A 56 -1.08 24.18 -5.35
CA MET A 56 0.29 24.71 -5.52
C MET A 56 0.53 25.25 -6.95
N LYS A 57 0.02 24.54 -7.97
CA LYS A 57 0.08 25.04 -9.36
C LYS A 57 -0.67 26.36 -9.50
N LYS A 58 -1.91 26.44 -8.99
CA LYS A 58 -2.70 27.69 -9.03
C LYS A 58 -1.98 28.86 -8.36
N VAL A 59 -1.30 28.61 -7.22
CA VAL A 59 -0.50 29.65 -6.53
C VAL A 59 0.69 30.08 -7.37
N ALA A 60 1.40 29.13 -8.00
CA ALA A 60 2.54 29.42 -8.85
C ALA A 60 2.12 30.26 -10.09
N ASP A 61 0.99 29.89 -10.72
CA ASP A 61 0.44 30.61 -11.87
C ASP A 61 0.06 32.07 -11.49
N LYS A 62 -0.62 32.25 -10.35
CA LYS A 62 -0.97 33.61 -9.85
C LYS A 62 0.26 34.43 -9.53
N TYR A 63 1.27 33.84 -8.89
CA TYR A 63 2.52 34.53 -8.57
C TYR A 63 3.25 34.98 -9.84
N ASN A 64 3.33 34.14 -10.86
CA ASN A 64 3.90 34.49 -12.14
C ASN A 64 3.15 35.66 -12.81
N ALA A 65 1.80 35.63 -12.77
CA ALA A 65 0.99 36.72 -13.30
C ALA A 65 1.30 38.06 -12.64
N VAL A 66 1.43 38.09 -11.31
CA VAL A 66 1.81 39.29 -10.55
C VAL A 66 3.20 39.76 -10.92
N LEU A 67 4.16 38.86 -11.12
CA LEU A 67 5.51 39.23 -11.53
C LEU A 67 5.59 39.81 -12.95
N ARG A 68 4.77 39.28 -13.87
CA ARG A 68 4.67 39.86 -15.23
C ARG A 68 4.12 41.28 -15.21
N GLU A 69 3.09 41.54 -14.42
CA GLU A 69 2.56 42.87 -14.22
C GLU A 69 3.59 43.82 -13.57
N LEU A 70 4.27 43.31 -12.55
CA LEU A 70 5.35 44.07 -11.90
C LEU A 70 6.49 44.42 -12.88
N LEU A 71 6.88 43.46 -13.73
CA LEU A 71 7.90 43.70 -14.75
C LEU A 71 7.48 44.83 -15.71
N SER A 72 6.25 44.77 -16.22
CA SER A 72 5.69 45.81 -17.12
C SER A 72 5.72 47.18 -16.46
N ASN A 73 5.35 47.27 -15.17
CA ASN A 73 5.35 48.52 -14.40
C ASN A 73 6.76 49.07 -14.18
N VAL A 74 7.72 48.20 -13.84
CA VAL A 74 9.12 48.60 -13.61
C VAL A 74 9.81 48.99 -14.91
N GLU A 75 9.54 48.29 -16.03
CA GLU A 75 10.01 48.66 -17.37
C GLU A 75 9.50 50.02 -17.81
N SER A 76 8.22 50.31 -17.56
CA SER A 76 7.64 51.63 -17.83
C SER A 76 8.31 52.72 -17.01
N ALA A 77 8.50 52.49 -15.70
CA ALA A 77 9.19 53.42 -14.83
C ALA A 77 10.65 53.64 -15.26
N TYR A 78 11.35 52.64 -15.72
CA TYR A 78 12.70 52.77 -16.27
C TYR A 78 12.74 53.60 -17.52
N LYS A 79 11.81 53.40 -18.48
CA LYS A 79 11.68 54.19 -19.70
C LYS A 79 11.48 55.70 -19.41
N HIS A 80 10.82 56.00 -18.31
CA HIS A 80 10.60 57.40 -17.86
C HIS A 80 11.71 57.91 -16.92
N GLY A 81 12.82 57.17 -16.74
CA GLY A 81 13.95 57.60 -15.91
C GLY A 81 13.70 57.56 -14.41
N LEU A 82 12.59 56.97 -13.96
CA LEU A 82 12.20 56.89 -12.55
C LEU A 82 12.84 55.70 -11.78
N LYS A 83 13.34 54.71 -12.51
CA LYS A 83 13.94 53.49 -11.95
C LYS A 83 15.26 53.15 -12.66
N PRO A 84 16.25 52.58 -11.97
CA PRO A 84 17.48 52.11 -12.60
C PRO A 84 17.25 50.78 -13.32
N GLN A 85 18.05 50.48 -14.35
CA GLN A 85 18.01 49.22 -15.12
C GLN A 85 18.18 47.98 -14.22
N ASN A 86 18.94 48.07 -13.15
CA ASN A 86 19.15 46.98 -12.20
C ASN A 86 17.85 46.49 -11.56
N ASP A 87 16.86 47.37 -11.35
CA ASP A 87 15.56 46.97 -10.81
C ASP A 87 14.75 46.16 -11.83
N VAL A 88 14.85 46.49 -13.11
CA VAL A 88 14.24 45.67 -14.20
C VAL A 88 14.86 44.27 -14.21
N LEU A 89 16.20 44.18 -14.18
CA LEU A 89 16.91 42.90 -14.18
C LEU A 89 16.58 42.04 -12.96
N LYS A 90 16.42 42.63 -11.78
CA LYS A 90 16.01 41.92 -10.56
C LYS A 90 14.61 41.30 -10.72
N VAL A 91 13.66 42.03 -11.30
CA VAL A 91 12.29 41.48 -11.53
C VAL A 91 12.33 40.41 -12.62
N GLN A 92 13.14 40.58 -13.66
CA GLN A 92 13.32 39.59 -14.72
C GLN A 92 13.85 38.25 -14.16
N VAL A 93 14.85 38.29 -13.23
CA VAL A 93 15.34 37.08 -12.57
C VAL A 93 14.24 36.41 -11.77
N LYS A 94 13.45 37.16 -10.99
CA LYS A 94 12.33 36.62 -10.23
C LYS A 94 11.26 36.00 -11.13
N LEU A 95 10.99 36.60 -12.30
CA LEU A 95 10.06 36.05 -13.28
C LEU A 95 10.56 34.68 -13.81
N ASN A 96 11.84 34.56 -14.16
CA ASN A 96 12.42 33.31 -14.61
C ASN A 96 12.37 32.23 -13.50
N GLU A 97 12.63 32.60 -12.26
CA GLU A 97 12.48 31.68 -11.10
C GLU A 97 11.02 31.22 -10.91
N SER A 98 10.06 32.13 -11.14
CA SER A 98 8.63 31.76 -11.06
C SER A 98 8.21 30.82 -12.17
N GLU A 99 8.72 30.98 -13.39
CA GLU A 99 8.49 30.04 -14.51
C GLU A 99 9.05 28.66 -14.23
N LEU A 100 10.24 28.57 -13.59
CA LEU A 100 10.77 27.30 -13.14
C LEU A 100 9.86 26.67 -12.06
N SER A 101 9.31 27.50 -11.17
CA SER A 101 8.38 27.03 -10.12
C SER A 101 7.08 26.46 -10.71
N ILE A 102 6.54 27.07 -11.77
CA ILE A 102 5.39 26.53 -12.51
C ILE A 102 5.71 25.15 -13.08
N ARG A 103 6.85 25.00 -13.78
CA ARG A 103 7.26 23.72 -14.36
C ARG A 103 7.42 22.63 -13.28
N LYS A 104 8.00 22.98 -12.12
CA LYS A 104 8.09 22.06 -10.96
C LYS A 104 6.71 21.67 -10.45
N ALA A 105 5.79 22.62 -10.31
CA ALA A 105 4.43 22.35 -9.86
C ALA A 105 3.65 21.46 -10.87
N GLU A 106 3.80 21.68 -12.16
CA GLU A 106 3.20 20.85 -13.22
C GLU A 106 3.73 19.41 -13.19
N ASN A 107 5.04 19.25 -13.02
CA ASN A 107 5.63 17.92 -12.89
C ASN A 107 5.16 17.21 -11.62
N ALA A 108 5.09 17.93 -10.49
CA ALA A 108 4.58 17.39 -9.24
C ALA A 108 3.11 16.96 -9.36
N LEU A 109 2.27 17.75 -10.01
CA LEU A 109 0.88 17.41 -10.29
C LEU A 109 0.77 16.16 -11.15
N ARG A 110 1.55 16.07 -12.24
CA ARG A 110 1.57 14.91 -13.12
C ARG A 110 1.98 13.63 -12.36
N LEU A 111 3.03 13.69 -11.57
CA LEU A 111 3.51 12.56 -10.78
C LEU A 111 2.49 12.13 -9.72
N ALA A 112 1.86 13.08 -9.02
CA ALA A 112 0.81 12.79 -8.06
C ALA A 112 -0.39 12.10 -8.72
N THR A 113 -0.82 12.59 -9.91
CA THR A 113 -1.91 11.98 -10.68
C THR A 113 -1.56 10.57 -11.15
N MET A 114 -0.33 10.34 -11.64
CA MET A 114 0.14 9.00 -12.03
C MET A 114 0.14 8.03 -10.84
N ASN A 115 0.57 8.49 -9.66
CA ASN A 115 0.54 7.68 -8.44
C ASN A 115 -0.89 7.31 -8.05
N LEU A 116 -1.84 8.25 -8.11
CA LEU A 116 -3.25 7.98 -7.86
C LEU A 116 -3.82 6.98 -8.89
N CYS A 117 -3.51 7.14 -10.19
CA CYS A 117 -3.91 6.21 -11.24
C CYS A 117 -3.42 4.79 -10.94
N HIS A 118 -2.16 4.65 -10.51
CA HIS A 118 -1.56 3.37 -10.14
C HIS A 118 -2.34 2.69 -9.00
N LEU A 119 -2.65 3.44 -7.94
CA LEU A 119 -3.35 2.90 -6.76
C LEU A 119 -4.80 2.48 -7.06
N ILE A 120 -5.48 3.17 -7.98
CA ILE A 120 -6.86 2.83 -8.40
C ILE A 120 -6.92 1.88 -9.60
N GLY A 121 -5.77 1.35 -10.06
CA GLY A 121 -5.68 0.38 -11.15
C GLY A 121 -6.00 0.95 -12.54
N LYS A 122 -5.87 2.28 -12.74
CA LYS A 122 -6.04 2.91 -14.05
C LYS A 122 -4.71 3.08 -14.79
N PRO A 123 -4.73 3.18 -16.14
CA PRO A 123 -3.52 3.50 -16.88
C PRO A 123 -2.89 4.83 -16.40
N LEU A 124 -1.55 4.88 -16.31
CA LEU A 124 -0.80 6.00 -15.73
C LEU A 124 -1.03 7.35 -16.45
N VAL A 125 -1.45 7.31 -17.69
CA VAL A 125 -1.69 8.50 -18.54
C VAL A 125 -3.20 8.85 -18.64
N SER A 126 -4.02 8.32 -17.72
CA SER A 126 -5.45 8.62 -17.72
C SER A 126 -5.70 10.08 -17.33
N ASP A 127 -6.52 10.78 -18.12
CA ASP A 127 -7.02 12.12 -17.76
C ASP A 127 -8.09 11.99 -16.66
N ILE A 128 -7.67 12.15 -15.41
CA ILE A 128 -8.56 12.10 -14.25
C ILE A 128 -8.88 13.54 -13.84
N ARG A 129 -10.15 13.92 -13.97
CA ARG A 129 -10.65 15.16 -13.40
C ARG A 129 -10.95 14.95 -11.91
N ILE A 130 -10.19 15.61 -11.07
CA ILE A 130 -10.38 15.59 -9.62
C ILE A 130 -11.17 16.85 -9.25
N SER A 131 -12.32 16.66 -8.60
CA SER A 131 -13.03 17.78 -7.98
C SER A 131 -12.22 18.20 -6.75
N GLY A 132 -11.69 19.42 -6.73
CA GLY A 132 -10.75 19.91 -5.70
C GLY A 132 -11.32 20.07 -4.29
N ASN A 133 -12.44 19.42 -3.97
CA ASN A 133 -13.01 19.46 -2.64
C ASN A 133 -12.44 18.31 -1.79
N TYR A 134 -11.41 18.61 -1.05
CA TYR A 134 -11.02 17.76 0.09
C TYR A 134 -11.88 18.19 1.29
N PRO A 135 -12.59 17.26 1.94
CA PRO A 135 -13.39 17.60 3.11
C PRO A 135 -12.50 18.25 4.17
N ALA A 136 -12.91 19.42 4.64
CA ALA A 136 -12.23 20.06 5.76
C ALA A 136 -12.24 19.09 6.95
N VAL A 137 -11.08 18.86 7.54
CA VAL A 137 -11.00 18.11 8.80
C VAL A 137 -11.74 18.95 9.85
N GLU A 138 -12.88 18.47 10.33
CA GLU A 138 -13.55 19.11 11.46
C GLU A 138 -12.58 19.10 12.65
N LYS A 139 -12.21 20.33 13.09
CA LYS A 139 -11.44 20.50 14.30
C LYS A 139 -12.30 20.01 15.47
N GLY A 140 -11.99 18.84 16.02
CA GLY A 140 -12.68 18.33 17.19
C GLY A 140 -13.08 16.86 17.12
N MET A 141 -12.61 16.11 16.11
CA MET A 141 -12.72 14.66 16.19
C MET A 141 -11.81 14.20 17.33
N ASP A 142 -12.43 14.04 18.50
CA ASP A 142 -11.79 13.42 19.67
C ASP A 142 -11.49 11.97 19.25
N VAL A 143 -10.26 11.73 18.84
CA VAL A 143 -9.80 10.38 18.50
C VAL A 143 -9.77 9.63 19.81
N GLN A 144 -10.90 9.05 20.18
CA GLN A 144 -10.93 8.08 21.27
C GLN A 144 -9.93 7.00 20.89
N VAL A 145 -8.87 6.91 21.67
CA VAL A 145 -7.90 5.81 21.55
C VAL A 145 -8.66 4.55 21.91
N SER A 146 -9.21 3.90 20.89
CA SER A 146 -9.86 2.59 21.05
C SER A 146 -8.85 1.62 21.64
N ASP A 147 -9.35 0.72 22.48
CA ASP A 147 -8.54 -0.33 23.09
C ASP A 147 -7.64 -1.01 22.05
N ILE A 148 -6.36 -1.17 22.37
CA ILE A 148 -5.34 -1.79 21.48
C ILE A 148 -5.79 -3.19 21.06
N SER A 149 -6.55 -3.90 21.92
CA SER A 149 -7.09 -5.23 21.62
C SER A 149 -8.10 -5.25 20.45
N ALA A 150 -8.72 -4.10 20.14
CA ALA A 150 -9.63 -3.97 18.99
C ALA A 150 -8.92 -3.81 17.64
N ARG A 151 -7.59 -3.71 17.63
CA ARG A 151 -6.82 -3.56 16.39
C ARG A 151 -6.63 -4.91 15.69
N PRO A 152 -6.83 -4.99 14.36
CA PRO A 152 -6.62 -6.21 13.59
C PRO A 152 -5.21 -6.79 13.76
N GLU A 153 -4.19 -5.93 13.90
CA GLU A 153 -2.80 -6.35 14.10
C GLU A 153 -2.62 -7.14 15.40
N TYR A 154 -3.31 -6.72 16.48
CA TYR A 154 -3.28 -7.45 17.74
C TYR A 154 -3.92 -8.84 17.60
N ALA A 155 -5.07 -8.94 16.94
CA ALA A 155 -5.74 -10.20 16.70
C ALA A 155 -4.87 -11.17 15.85
N ILE A 156 -4.12 -10.65 14.87
CA ILE A 156 -3.17 -11.44 14.08
C ILE A 156 -2.05 -12.00 14.96
N LEU A 157 -1.48 -11.18 15.85
CA LEU A 157 -0.43 -11.62 16.78
C LEU A 157 -0.93 -12.69 17.75
N ASP A 158 -2.16 -12.55 18.26
CA ASP A 158 -2.78 -13.54 19.13
C ASP A 158 -2.94 -14.90 18.42
N LYS A 159 -3.38 -14.89 17.16
CA LYS A 159 -3.45 -16.10 16.32
C LYS A 159 -2.07 -16.70 16.05
N GLN A 160 -1.02 -15.91 15.92
CA GLN A 160 0.36 -16.42 15.80
C GLN A 160 0.79 -17.17 17.06
N VAL A 161 0.44 -16.66 18.23
CA VAL A 161 0.70 -17.35 19.51
C VAL A 161 -0.06 -18.68 19.59
N GLU A 162 -1.34 -18.70 19.16
CA GLU A 162 -2.10 -19.96 19.09
C GLU A 162 -1.45 -20.98 18.13
N ILE A 163 -0.98 -20.54 16.96
CA ILE A 163 -0.28 -21.39 15.97
C ILE A 163 1.00 -21.96 16.59
N ALA A 164 1.80 -21.13 17.28
CA ALA A 164 3.00 -21.58 17.96
C ALA A 164 2.68 -22.66 19.03
N GLY A 165 1.58 -22.50 19.75
CA GLY A 165 1.07 -23.51 20.67
C GLY A 165 0.72 -24.85 19.99
N GLN A 166 0.10 -24.80 18.80
CA GLN A 166 -0.17 -26.01 18.01
C GLN A 166 1.12 -26.64 17.46
N GLN A 167 2.12 -25.82 17.08
CA GLN A 167 3.43 -26.30 16.65
C GLN A 167 4.13 -27.10 17.76
N VAL A 168 4.05 -26.65 19.02
CA VAL A 168 4.56 -27.41 20.17
C VAL A 168 3.84 -28.76 20.30
N ARG A 169 2.51 -28.79 20.11
CA ARG A 169 1.74 -30.05 20.13
C ARG A 169 2.15 -30.99 18.99
N LEU A 170 2.37 -30.43 17.81
CA LEU A 170 2.82 -31.17 16.62
C LEU A 170 4.20 -31.81 16.90
N ASN A 171 5.15 -31.06 17.46
CA ASN A 171 6.48 -31.57 17.78
C ASN A 171 6.43 -32.64 18.88
N ARG A 172 5.59 -32.45 19.90
CA ARG A 172 5.35 -33.47 20.96
C ARG A 172 4.73 -34.75 20.40
N SER A 173 3.94 -34.69 19.34
CA SER A 173 3.36 -35.87 18.73
C SER A 173 4.41 -36.83 18.14
N GLU A 174 5.60 -36.38 17.88
CA GLU A 174 6.70 -37.20 17.35
C GLU A 174 7.32 -38.12 18.43
N LEU A 175 7.12 -37.78 19.71
CA LEU A 175 7.51 -38.60 20.85
C LEU A 175 6.46 -39.66 21.20
N LEU A 176 5.29 -39.66 20.58
CA LEU A 176 4.18 -40.57 20.83
C LEU A 176 4.16 -41.71 19.81
N PRO A 177 3.64 -42.91 20.19
CA PRO A 177 3.53 -44.02 19.25
C PRO A 177 2.64 -43.68 18.08
N LYS A 178 2.98 -44.21 16.89
CA LYS A 178 2.20 -44.07 15.65
C LYS A 178 1.60 -45.43 15.31
N VAL A 179 0.31 -45.47 15.02
CA VAL A 179 -0.43 -46.68 14.62
C VAL A 179 -1.06 -46.45 13.28
N GLY A 180 -0.85 -47.37 12.36
CA GLY A 180 -1.45 -47.35 11.02
C GLY A 180 -1.75 -48.74 10.53
N ILE A 181 -2.62 -48.85 9.54
CA ILE A 181 -2.90 -50.06 8.78
C ILE A 181 -2.32 -49.88 7.39
N MET A 182 -1.57 -50.87 6.93
CA MET A 182 -1.04 -50.94 5.57
C MET A 182 -1.53 -52.21 4.88
N GLY A 183 -2.05 -52.06 3.68
CA GLY A 183 -2.39 -53.15 2.79
C GLY A 183 -1.68 -52.96 1.45
N SER A 184 -1.01 -54.00 0.96
CA SER A 184 -0.41 -54.01 -0.38
C SER A 184 -0.91 -55.20 -1.18
N TYR A 185 -1.19 -55.00 -2.45
CA TYR A 185 -1.48 -56.03 -3.41
C TYR A 185 -0.52 -55.91 -4.58
N ASP A 186 0.41 -56.87 -4.69
CA ASP A 186 1.38 -56.93 -5.78
C ASP A 186 1.07 -58.13 -6.66
N TYR A 187 0.87 -57.90 -7.95
CA TYR A 187 0.73 -58.92 -8.96
C TYR A 187 2.08 -59.10 -9.68
N VAL A 188 2.67 -60.31 -9.55
CA VAL A 188 3.91 -60.70 -10.23
C VAL A 188 3.57 -61.66 -11.33
N HIS A 189 3.88 -61.30 -12.57
CA HIS A 189 3.69 -62.15 -13.73
C HIS A 189 5.08 -62.58 -14.22
N GLY A 190 5.28 -63.90 -14.34
CA GLY A 190 6.47 -64.52 -14.90
C GLY A 190 7.49 -64.94 -13.85
N PHE A 191 7.32 -66.14 -13.28
CA PHE A 191 8.44 -66.91 -12.73
C PHE A 191 9.00 -67.79 -13.89
N GLU A 192 10.15 -67.43 -14.44
CA GLU A 192 10.96 -68.40 -15.19
C GLU A 192 11.67 -69.28 -14.14
N LEU A 193 11.20 -70.50 -14.01
CA LEU A 193 11.97 -71.56 -13.34
C LEU A 193 13.07 -71.96 -14.34
N ASN A 194 14.30 -71.51 -14.13
CA ASN A 194 15.45 -72.12 -14.80
C ASN A 194 15.79 -73.43 -14.05
N ASP A 195 15.57 -74.54 -14.75
CA ASP A 195 16.14 -75.85 -14.43
C ASP A 195 17.66 -75.83 -14.67
#